data_209e772873fff8b502a8eeff649c7d4d
#
_entry.id   209e772873fff8b502a8eeff649c7d4d
#
_cell.length_a   1.000
_cell.length_b   1.000
_cell.length_c   1.000
_cell.angle_alpha   90.00
_cell.angle_beta   90.00
_cell.angle_gamma   90.00
#
_symmetry.space_group_name_H-M   'P 1'
#
loop_
_entity.id
_entity.type
_entity.pdbx_description
1 polymer ?
#
loop_
_entity_poly.entity_id
_entity_poly.type
_entity_poly.pdbx_seq_one_letter_code
_entity_poly.pdbx_strand_id
1 'polypeptide(L)'
;MVRTDDALNLDEDSKEVIDTLMEKPCPTKKVKGRLNNHRVYLAGPIDHASDDGVGWREELTPYLEKLGLTILDPTNKPTSQCRYNEIGDEKEHIQKLVNLKRWDELREMAKEIVLVDLRMVEVSDFLIAYVDKDVHICGTYDEIFESLRRRKPTLIVHKGGKAEMSMWLRGKMNHNFVFDSFAELYDYLLALHDGTVEPDYTRWVFFDKV
;
A
#
# COMPACT_ATOMS: atom_id res chain seq x y z
N MET A 1 34.90 6.08 -13.90
CA MET A 1 33.93 6.70 -14.84
C MET A 1 32.59 6.04 -14.52
N VAL A 2 31.91 6.59 -13.52
CA VAL A 2 30.67 6.06 -12.96
C VAL A 2 29.54 6.45 -13.90
N ARG A 3 28.77 5.49 -14.40
CA ARG A 3 27.56 5.76 -15.17
C ARG A 3 26.47 6.14 -14.17
N THR A 4 26.21 7.41 -14.09
CA THR A 4 24.98 7.98 -13.55
C THR A 4 24.00 8.06 -14.69
N ASP A 5 23.01 7.18 -14.76
CA ASP A 5 21.77 7.32 -15.54
C ASP A 5 20.99 6.00 -15.52
N ASP A 6 20.66 5.49 -14.30
CA ASP A 6 19.51 4.62 -14.13
C ASP A 6 18.34 5.48 -13.63
N ALA A 7 17.80 6.30 -14.55
CA ALA A 7 16.46 6.83 -14.37
C ALA A 7 15.49 5.65 -14.33
N LEU A 8 14.80 5.50 -13.21
CA LEU A 8 13.72 4.53 -13.00
C LEU A 8 12.81 4.54 -14.24
N ASN A 9 12.87 3.47 -15.01
CA ASN A 9 12.06 3.31 -16.21
C ASN A 9 10.68 2.80 -15.76
N LEU A 10 9.90 3.68 -15.13
CA LEU A 10 8.50 3.42 -14.78
C LEU A 10 7.76 3.10 -16.07
N ASP A 11 6.94 2.04 -16.06
CA ASP A 11 6.06 1.77 -17.19
C ASP A 11 5.07 2.93 -17.39
N GLU A 12 4.53 3.07 -18.60
CA GLU A 12 3.64 4.20 -18.91
C GLU A 12 2.38 4.22 -18.03
N ASP A 13 1.91 3.06 -17.61
CA ASP A 13 0.72 2.92 -16.75
C ASP A 13 0.99 3.35 -15.31
N SER A 14 2.18 3.05 -14.79
CA SER A 14 2.62 3.53 -13.47
C SER A 14 2.81 5.05 -13.47
N LYS A 15 3.27 5.62 -14.58
CA LYS A 15 3.36 7.08 -14.76
C LYS A 15 1.98 7.73 -14.80
N GLU A 16 0.99 7.14 -15.46
CA GLU A 16 -0.37 7.68 -15.52
C GLU A 16 -1.01 7.75 -14.13
N VAL A 17 -0.80 6.74 -13.30
CA VAL A 17 -1.28 6.72 -11.90
C VAL A 17 -0.59 7.81 -11.07
N ILE A 18 0.72 7.98 -11.23
CA ILE A 18 1.53 9.00 -10.55
C ILE A 18 1.15 10.40 -11.01
N ASP A 19 1.03 10.61 -12.33
CA ASP A 19 0.67 11.90 -12.92
C ASP A 19 -0.69 12.39 -12.42
N THR A 20 -1.65 11.48 -12.16
CA THR A 20 -2.98 11.83 -11.63
C THR A 20 -2.91 12.41 -10.20
N LEU A 21 -1.96 11.94 -9.37
CA LEU A 21 -1.70 12.55 -8.05
C LEU A 21 -0.98 13.89 -8.16
N MET A 22 -0.02 14.01 -9.09
CA MET A 22 0.76 15.24 -9.30
C MET A 22 -0.08 16.39 -9.84
N GLU A 23 -1.22 16.14 -10.48
CA GLU A 23 -2.16 17.20 -10.89
C GLU A 23 -2.77 17.95 -9.69
N LYS A 24 -2.77 17.34 -8.50
CA LYS A 24 -3.25 17.98 -7.27
C LYS A 24 -2.06 18.38 -6.40
N PRO A 25 -1.85 19.68 -6.15
CA PRO A 25 -0.74 20.11 -5.30
C PRO A 25 -0.88 19.52 -3.90
N CYS A 26 0.20 18.91 -3.40
CA CYS A 26 0.25 18.45 -2.03
C CYS A 26 0.00 19.62 -1.06
N PRO A 27 -0.89 19.50 -0.05
CA PRO A 27 -1.16 20.55 0.92
C PRO A 27 0.12 21.03 1.61
N THR A 28 0.30 22.34 1.73
CA THR A 28 1.51 22.92 2.35
C THR A 28 1.52 22.82 3.87
N LYS A 29 0.35 22.60 4.51
CA LYS A 29 0.19 22.50 5.97
C LYS A 29 -0.58 21.25 6.35
N LYS A 30 -0.27 20.70 7.55
CA LYS A 30 -1.10 19.64 8.15
C LYS A 30 -2.51 20.17 8.40
N VAL A 31 -3.50 19.42 7.96
CA VAL A 31 -4.91 19.68 8.23
C VAL A 31 -5.28 18.93 9.51
N LYS A 32 -5.95 19.58 10.45
CA LYS A 32 -6.43 18.91 11.67
C LYS A 32 -7.80 18.31 11.41
N GLY A 33 -7.97 17.02 11.63
CA GLY A 33 -9.23 16.34 11.35
C GLY A 33 -9.27 14.92 11.91
N ARG A 34 -10.26 14.13 11.47
CA ARG A 34 -10.57 12.81 12.03
C ARG A 34 -9.45 11.78 11.86
N LEU A 35 -8.63 11.88 10.80
CA LEU A 35 -7.54 10.91 10.52
C LEU A 35 -6.25 11.17 11.28
N ASN A 36 -6.14 12.26 12.05
CA ASN A 36 -4.92 12.57 12.79
C ASN A 36 -4.54 11.42 13.75
N ASN A 37 -3.23 11.11 13.75
CA ASN A 37 -2.59 10.10 14.59
C ASN A 37 -3.03 8.65 14.34
N HIS A 38 -3.79 8.39 13.28
CA HIS A 38 -4.08 7.02 12.85
C HIS A 38 -2.93 6.48 11.98
N ARG A 39 -2.84 5.14 11.94
CA ARG A 39 -1.82 4.39 11.22
C ARG A 39 -2.44 3.75 10.00
N VAL A 40 -1.80 3.93 8.86
CA VAL A 40 -2.19 3.30 7.60
C VAL A 40 -1.10 2.37 7.10
N TYR A 41 -1.49 1.16 6.68
CA TYR A 41 -0.59 0.23 6.00
C TYR A 41 -0.79 0.33 4.49
N LEU A 42 0.34 0.36 3.75
CA LEU A 42 0.35 0.48 2.29
C LEU A 42 0.65 -0.87 1.64
N ALA A 43 -0.40 -1.62 1.30
CA ALA A 43 -0.32 -2.90 0.59
C ALA A 43 -0.19 -2.70 -0.93
N GLY A 44 0.64 -3.47 -1.59
CA GLY A 44 0.76 -3.38 -3.05
C GLY A 44 1.92 -4.21 -3.59
N PRO A 45 2.06 -4.33 -4.92
CA PRO A 45 3.12 -5.13 -5.52
C PRO A 45 4.50 -4.66 -5.07
N ILE A 46 5.40 -5.63 -4.81
CA ILE A 46 6.82 -5.41 -4.51
C ILE A 46 7.65 -6.35 -5.38
N ASP A 47 7.59 -7.64 -5.13
CA ASP A 47 8.47 -8.68 -5.69
C ASP A 47 8.51 -8.68 -7.23
N HIS A 48 7.38 -8.49 -7.89
CA HIS A 48 7.25 -8.49 -9.35
C HIS A 48 7.00 -7.09 -9.94
N ALA A 49 7.07 -6.04 -9.13
CA ALA A 49 6.98 -4.67 -9.63
C ALA A 49 8.31 -4.22 -10.25
N SER A 50 8.25 -3.44 -11.31
CA SER A 50 9.43 -2.94 -12.03
C SER A 50 10.27 -1.96 -11.21
N ASP A 51 9.63 -1.26 -10.28
CA ASP A 51 10.19 -0.27 -9.36
C ASP A 51 10.25 -0.77 -7.90
N ASP A 52 10.14 -2.10 -7.69
CA ASP A 52 10.01 -2.70 -6.35
C ASP A 52 8.80 -2.15 -5.55
N GLY A 53 7.83 -1.56 -6.26
CA GLY A 53 6.63 -0.99 -5.67
C GLY A 53 6.86 0.29 -4.85
N VAL A 54 8.01 0.93 -4.99
CA VAL A 54 8.39 2.12 -4.21
C VAL A 54 7.67 3.36 -4.72
N GLY A 55 7.57 3.54 -6.04
CA GLY A 55 7.16 4.80 -6.66
C GLY A 55 5.80 5.31 -6.18
N TRP A 56 4.73 4.52 -6.28
CA TRP A 56 3.40 4.95 -5.85
C TRP A 56 3.31 5.23 -4.33
N ARG A 57 4.13 4.54 -3.52
CA ARG A 57 4.18 4.76 -2.07
C ARG A 57 4.85 6.09 -1.73
N GLU A 58 5.96 6.39 -2.37
CA GLU A 58 6.66 7.67 -2.20
C GLU A 58 5.80 8.86 -2.63
N GLU A 59 5.06 8.73 -3.75
CA GLU A 59 4.17 9.79 -4.23
C GLU A 59 2.96 10.00 -3.31
N LEU A 60 2.35 8.94 -2.78
CA LEU A 60 1.19 9.03 -1.92
C LEU A 60 1.54 9.49 -0.50
N THR A 61 2.69 9.10 0.03
CA THR A 61 3.10 9.34 1.42
C THR A 61 2.98 10.82 1.85
N PRO A 62 3.47 11.82 1.09
CA PRO A 62 3.35 13.22 1.49
C PRO A 62 1.91 13.69 1.70
N TYR A 63 0.96 13.19 0.91
CA TYR A 63 -0.46 13.50 1.03
C TYR A 63 -1.06 12.93 2.30
N LEU A 64 -0.73 11.67 2.61
CA LEU A 64 -1.20 10.99 3.81
C LEU A 64 -0.63 11.64 5.09
N GLU A 65 0.64 12.03 5.07
CA GLU A 65 1.28 12.75 6.18
C GLU A 65 0.61 14.10 6.44
N LYS A 66 0.10 14.79 5.40
CA LYS A 66 -0.64 16.06 5.58
C LYS A 66 -1.99 15.85 6.28
N LEU A 67 -2.58 14.67 6.14
CA LEU A 67 -3.76 14.28 6.93
C LEU A 67 -3.39 13.83 8.36
N GLY A 68 -2.12 13.89 8.75
CA GLY A 68 -1.63 13.51 10.08
C GLY A 68 -1.56 12.00 10.32
N LEU A 69 -1.52 11.22 9.25
CA LEU A 69 -1.37 9.77 9.31
C LEU A 69 0.08 9.36 9.58
N THR A 70 0.24 8.22 10.25
CA THR A 70 1.51 7.50 10.35
C THR A 70 1.50 6.37 9.33
N ILE A 71 2.51 6.35 8.47
CA ILE A 71 2.61 5.40 7.36
C ILE A 71 3.36 4.15 7.83
N LEU A 72 2.79 3.00 7.55
CA LEU A 72 3.43 1.69 7.69
C LEU A 72 3.67 1.15 6.28
N ASP A 73 4.91 1.32 5.81
CA ASP A 73 5.33 0.96 4.45
C ASP A 73 6.20 -0.29 4.49
N PRO A 74 5.79 -1.40 3.81
CA PRO A 74 6.58 -2.62 3.74
C PRO A 74 7.90 -2.46 3.00
N THR A 75 8.05 -1.44 2.14
CA THR A 75 9.31 -1.16 1.45
C THR A 75 10.29 -0.37 2.33
N ASN A 76 9.80 0.24 3.41
CA ASN A 76 10.60 1.02 4.37
C ASN A 76 10.37 0.54 5.80
N LYS A 77 10.63 -0.76 6.03
CA LYS A 77 10.45 -1.41 7.34
C LYS A 77 11.44 -0.86 8.38
N PRO A 78 11.01 -0.71 9.64
CA PRO A 78 11.95 -0.43 10.72
C PRO A 78 12.98 -1.57 10.84
N THR A 79 14.27 -1.26 10.71
CA THR A 79 15.37 -2.24 10.78
C THR A 79 15.43 -3.02 12.10
N SER A 80 14.83 -2.50 13.16
CA SER A 80 14.70 -3.18 14.45
C SER A 80 13.66 -4.33 14.46
N GLN A 81 12.83 -4.42 13.44
CA GLN A 81 11.73 -5.38 13.37
C GLN A 81 11.89 -6.43 12.26
N CYS A 82 12.70 -6.16 11.24
CA CYS A 82 12.94 -7.06 10.13
C CYS A 82 14.40 -7.05 9.72
N ARG A 83 15.00 -8.23 9.61
CA ARG A 83 16.37 -8.38 9.11
C ARG A 83 16.45 -8.48 7.60
N TYR A 84 15.32 -8.81 6.96
CA TYR A 84 15.23 -9.05 5.54
C TYR A 84 14.17 -8.15 4.91
N ASN A 85 14.48 -7.68 3.71
CA ASN A 85 13.57 -6.91 2.88
C ASN A 85 13.44 -7.60 1.51
N GLU A 86 12.47 -7.23 0.70
CA GLU A 86 12.26 -7.78 -0.63
C GLU A 86 12.87 -6.91 -1.74
N ILE A 87 13.51 -5.81 -1.35
CA ILE A 87 14.06 -4.78 -2.24
C ILE A 87 15.57 -4.61 -2.06
N GLY A 88 16.22 -3.95 -3.00
CA GLY A 88 17.62 -3.61 -2.91
C GLY A 88 18.55 -4.83 -2.92
N ASP A 89 19.60 -4.80 -2.07
CA ASP A 89 20.63 -5.85 -2.00
C ASP A 89 20.07 -7.22 -1.57
N GLU A 90 19.00 -7.23 -0.76
CA GLU A 90 18.31 -8.45 -0.35
C GLU A 90 17.62 -9.17 -1.51
N LYS A 91 17.10 -8.44 -2.48
CA LYS A 91 16.50 -9.00 -3.71
C LYS A 91 17.55 -9.81 -4.49
N GLU A 92 18.77 -9.29 -4.61
CA GLU A 92 19.86 -10.02 -5.24
C GLU A 92 20.23 -11.29 -4.44
N HIS A 93 20.22 -11.19 -3.12
CA HIS A 93 20.49 -12.35 -2.25
C HIS A 93 19.41 -13.43 -2.40
N ILE A 94 18.13 -13.04 -2.42
CA ILE A 94 17.01 -13.94 -2.69
C ILE A 94 17.21 -14.64 -4.04
N GLN A 95 17.56 -13.90 -5.09
CA GLN A 95 17.81 -14.49 -6.41
C GLN A 95 18.97 -15.46 -6.42
N LYS A 96 20.05 -15.20 -5.65
CA LYS A 96 21.16 -16.15 -5.48
C LYS A 96 20.72 -17.44 -4.81
N LEU A 97 19.89 -17.36 -3.76
CA LEU A 97 19.34 -18.53 -3.09
C LEU A 97 18.43 -19.36 -4.02
N VAL A 98 17.61 -18.72 -4.84
CA VAL A 98 16.78 -19.38 -5.87
C VAL A 98 17.66 -20.14 -6.85
N ASN A 99 18.69 -19.50 -7.40
CA ASN A 99 19.61 -20.11 -8.37
C ASN A 99 20.38 -21.29 -7.79
N LEU A 100 20.74 -21.23 -6.50
CA LEU A 100 21.40 -22.29 -5.76
C LEU A 100 20.44 -23.35 -5.21
N LYS A 101 19.12 -23.20 -5.42
CA LYS A 101 18.05 -24.08 -4.92
C LYS A 101 18.09 -24.26 -3.38
N ARG A 102 18.47 -23.18 -2.66
CA ARG A 102 18.52 -23.14 -1.19
C ARG A 102 17.13 -22.88 -0.59
N TRP A 103 16.17 -23.76 -0.86
CA TRP A 103 14.75 -23.57 -0.55
C TRP A 103 14.45 -23.39 0.94
N ASP A 104 15.17 -24.07 1.81
CA ASP A 104 14.95 -23.97 3.27
C ASP A 104 15.36 -22.59 3.79
N GLU A 105 16.49 -22.04 3.33
CA GLU A 105 16.95 -20.71 3.72
C GLU A 105 15.99 -19.64 3.17
N LEU A 106 15.61 -19.78 1.91
CA LEU A 106 14.64 -18.88 1.28
C LEU A 106 13.31 -18.86 2.04
N ARG A 107 12.85 -20.05 2.46
CA ARG A 107 11.64 -20.18 3.25
C ARG A 107 11.74 -19.47 4.61
N GLU A 108 12.86 -19.59 5.31
CA GLU A 108 13.05 -18.92 6.61
C GLU A 108 13.12 -17.40 6.45
N MET A 109 13.75 -16.88 5.40
CA MET A 109 13.72 -15.45 5.08
C MET A 109 12.29 -14.97 4.77
N ALA A 110 11.59 -15.66 3.88
CA ALA A 110 10.21 -15.32 3.50
C ALA A 110 9.25 -15.34 4.69
N LYS A 111 9.43 -16.28 5.64
CA LYS A 111 8.61 -16.30 6.88
C LYS A 111 8.79 -15.03 7.70
N GLU A 112 10.01 -14.52 7.84
CA GLU A 112 10.27 -13.32 8.62
C GLU A 112 9.61 -12.11 7.95
N ILE A 113 9.73 -11.99 6.62
CA ILE A 113 9.08 -10.94 5.83
C ILE A 113 7.56 -10.98 6.05
N VAL A 114 6.93 -12.12 5.81
CA VAL A 114 5.47 -12.31 5.98
C VAL A 114 5.01 -11.97 7.40
N LEU A 115 5.75 -12.43 8.42
CA LEU A 115 5.39 -12.15 9.82
C LEU A 115 5.42 -10.66 10.14
N VAL A 116 6.42 -9.93 9.63
CA VAL A 116 6.55 -8.49 9.88
C VAL A 116 5.45 -7.73 9.15
N ASP A 117 5.17 -8.06 7.89
CA ASP A 117 4.16 -7.37 7.09
C ASP A 117 2.76 -7.60 7.65
N LEU A 118 2.41 -8.83 7.99
CA LEU A 118 1.13 -9.12 8.64
C LEU A 118 1.03 -8.47 10.04
N ARG A 119 2.15 -8.33 10.75
CA ARG A 119 2.17 -7.56 11.99
C ARG A 119 1.92 -6.06 11.75
N MET A 120 2.48 -5.50 10.70
CA MET A 120 2.20 -4.11 10.31
C MET A 120 0.72 -3.92 9.92
N VAL A 121 0.14 -4.87 9.17
CA VAL A 121 -1.32 -4.90 8.93
C VAL A 121 -2.09 -4.97 10.25
N GLU A 122 -1.67 -5.82 11.19
CA GLU A 122 -2.35 -5.96 12.49
C GLU A 122 -2.35 -4.67 13.30
N VAL A 123 -1.24 -3.94 13.36
CA VAL A 123 -1.11 -2.73 14.18
C VAL A 123 -1.61 -1.46 13.46
N SER A 124 -1.86 -1.50 12.16
CA SER A 124 -2.48 -0.40 11.43
C SER A 124 -3.93 -0.19 11.87
N ASP A 125 -4.45 1.01 11.70
CA ASP A 125 -5.86 1.30 11.95
C ASP A 125 -6.71 1.03 10.70
N PHE A 126 -6.13 1.23 9.52
CA PHE A 126 -6.75 0.89 8.24
C PHE A 126 -5.66 0.54 7.19
N LEU A 127 -6.09 0.07 6.02
CA LEU A 127 -5.22 -0.36 4.95
C LEU A 127 -5.60 0.33 3.64
N ILE A 128 -4.59 0.81 2.91
CA ILE A 128 -4.70 1.21 1.51
C ILE A 128 -3.95 0.17 0.68
N ALA A 129 -4.61 -0.36 -0.35
CA ALA A 129 -4.00 -1.30 -1.28
C ALA A 129 -3.99 -0.77 -2.71
N TYR A 130 -2.86 -0.92 -3.39
CA TYR A 130 -2.79 -0.80 -4.83
C TYR A 130 -2.83 -2.19 -5.45
N VAL A 131 -3.85 -2.44 -6.27
CA VAL A 131 -4.04 -3.72 -6.98
C VAL A 131 -3.76 -3.51 -8.45
N ASP A 132 -2.60 -4.00 -8.89
CA ASP A 132 -2.27 -4.10 -10.31
C ASP A 132 -2.60 -5.51 -10.81
N LYS A 133 -3.56 -5.61 -11.73
CA LYS A 133 -4.02 -6.89 -12.29
C LYS A 133 -2.98 -7.59 -13.17
N ASP A 134 -2.01 -6.84 -13.65
CA ASP A 134 -0.98 -7.32 -14.58
C ASP A 134 0.28 -7.80 -13.86
N VAL A 135 0.34 -7.62 -12.53
CA VAL A 135 1.43 -8.04 -11.66
C VAL A 135 0.97 -9.15 -10.72
N HIS A 136 1.83 -10.11 -10.42
CA HIS A 136 1.54 -11.14 -9.42
C HIS A 136 1.65 -10.55 -8.00
N ILE A 137 0.52 -10.52 -7.28
CA ILE A 137 0.36 -9.82 -6.00
C ILE A 137 -0.18 -10.73 -4.87
N CYS A 138 0.41 -11.91 -4.73
CA CYS A 138 -0.04 -12.91 -3.73
C CYS A 138 -0.05 -12.32 -2.31
N GLY A 139 1.05 -11.69 -1.88
CA GLY A 139 1.17 -11.05 -0.57
C GLY A 139 0.13 -9.96 -0.36
N THR A 140 -0.04 -9.08 -1.35
CA THR A 140 -1.04 -8.00 -1.29
C THR A 140 -2.46 -8.52 -1.06
N TYR A 141 -2.84 -9.63 -1.68
CA TYR A 141 -4.15 -10.23 -1.43
C TYR A 141 -4.28 -10.82 -0.02
N ASP A 142 -3.23 -11.42 0.52
CA ASP A 142 -3.26 -11.93 1.90
C ASP A 142 -3.41 -10.78 2.91
N GLU A 143 -2.68 -9.69 2.72
CA GLU A 143 -2.79 -8.46 3.51
C GLU A 143 -4.19 -7.84 3.46
N ILE A 144 -4.78 -7.72 2.26
CA ILE A 144 -6.16 -7.27 2.06
C ILE A 144 -7.13 -8.16 2.84
N PHE A 145 -7.03 -9.48 2.68
CA PHE A 145 -7.95 -10.40 3.32
C PHE A 145 -7.74 -10.46 4.84
N GLU A 146 -6.53 -10.30 5.33
CA GLU A 146 -6.27 -10.18 6.77
C GLU A 146 -6.89 -8.91 7.33
N SER A 147 -6.74 -7.77 6.66
CA SER A 147 -7.38 -6.51 7.03
C SER A 147 -8.92 -6.65 7.09
N LEU A 148 -9.51 -7.27 6.07
CA LEU A 148 -10.95 -7.52 5.99
C LEU A 148 -11.45 -8.47 7.09
N ARG A 149 -10.70 -9.54 7.41
CA ARG A 149 -11.02 -10.47 8.52
C ARG A 149 -11.04 -9.75 9.85
N ARG A 150 -10.14 -8.79 10.04
CA ARG A 150 -10.07 -7.93 11.24
C ARG A 150 -11.07 -6.79 11.23
N ARG A 151 -11.95 -6.72 10.24
CA ARG A 151 -12.96 -5.66 10.05
C ARG A 151 -12.38 -4.24 9.94
N LYS A 152 -11.12 -4.10 9.55
CA LYS A 152 -10.51 -2.80 9.31
C LYS A 152 -11.07 -2.16 8.04
N PRO A 153 -11.12 -0.82 7.97
CA PRO A 153 -11.32 -0.15 6.71
C PRO A 153 -10.21 -0.57 5.74
N THR A 154 -10.61 -1.03 4.57
CA THR A 154 -9.69 -1.48 3.52
C THR A 154 -10.07 -0.75 2.24
N LEU A 155 -9.20 0.13 1.80
CA LEU A 155 -9.39 0.99 0.64
C LEU A 155 -8.51 0.47 -0.49
N ILE A 156 -9.06 0.30 -1.69
CA ILE A 156 -8.32 -0.25 -2.83
C ILE A 156 -8.32 0.73 -3.98
N VAL A 157 -7.14 1.06 -4.48
CA VAL A 157 -6.97 1.61 -5.82
C VAL A 157 -6.71 0.44 -6.75
N HIS A 158 -7.58 0.24 -7.74
CA HIS A 158 -7.48 -0.89 -8.65
C HIS A 158 -7.10 -0.39 -10.05
N LYS A 159 -5.97 -0.86 -10.59
CA LYS A 159 -5.58 -0.58 -11.96
C LYS A 159 -6.63 -1.13 -12.93
N GLY A 160 -7.12 -0.28 -13.81
CA GLY A 160 -8.27 -0.61 -14.69
C GLY A 160 -9.63 -0.44 -14.02
N GLY A 161 -9.67 0.07 -12.78
CA GLY A 161 -10.89 0.44 -12.08
C GLY A 161 -11.73 -0.73 -11.60
N LYS A 162 -12.92 -0.38 -11.10
CA LYS A 162 -13.90 -1.35 -10.56
C LYS A 162 -14.33 -2.42 -11.56
N ALA A 163 -14.29 -2.10 -12.87
CA ALA A 163 -14.69 -3.02 -13.92
C ALA A 163 -13.77 -4.25 -14.04
N GLU A 164 -12.49 -4.09 -13.73
CA GLU A 164 -11.46 -5.13 -13.85
C GLU A 164 -11.28 -5.98 -12.58
N MET A 165 -11.99 -5.68 -11.50
CA MET A 165 -11.93 -6.45 -10.27
C MET A 165 -12.28 -7.92 -10.48
N SER A 166 -11.52 -8.81 -9.84
CA SER A 166 -11.87 -10.23 -9.80
C SER A 166 -13.21 -10.48 -9.08
N MET A 167 -13.94 -11.52 -9.48
CA MET A 167 -15.20 -11.90 -8.81
C MET A 167 -15.00 -12.21 -7.32
N TRP A 168 -13.83 -12.76 -6.97
CA TRP A 168 -13.50 -13.06 -5.58
C TRP A 168 -13.40 -11.80 -4.73
N LEU A 169 -12.72 -10.78 -5.24
CA LEU A 169 -12.59 -9.49 -4.55
C LEU A 169 -13.92 -8.76 -4.44
N ARG A 170 -14.75 -8.80 -5.52
CA ARG A 170 -16.13 -8.27 -5.50
C ARG A 170 -16.99 -8.87 -4.39
N GLY A 171 -16.84 -10.17 -4.14
CA GLY A 171 -17.57 -10.86 -3.06
C GLY A 171 -17.07 -10.55 -1.66
N LYS A 172 -15.89 -9.97 -1.52
CA LYS A 172 -15.26 -9.65 -0.23
C LYS A 172 -15.39 -8.18 0.16
N MET A 173 -15.50 -7.28 -0.81
CA MET A 173 -15.43 -5.83 -0.60
C MET A 173 -16.71 -5.11 -1.03
N ASN A 174 -17.01 -4.05 -0.30
CA ASN A 174 -17.97 -3.06 -0.79
C ASN A 174 -17.28 -2.21 -1.86
N HIS A 175 -17.91 -2.09 -3.03
CA HIS A 175 -17.41 -1.32 -4.17
C HIS A 175 -17.17 0.17 -3.86
N ASN A 176 -17.81 0.72 -2.82
CA ASN A 176 -17.59 2.11 -2.37
C ASN A 176 -16.19 2.34 -1.79
N PHE A 177 -15.45 1.29 -1.45
CA PHE A 177 -14.07 1.35 -0.97
C PHE A 177 -13.06 0.95 -2.04
N VAL A 178 -13.48 0.93 -3.30
CA VAL A 178 -12.61 0.70 -4.45
C VAL A 178 -12.63 1.94 -5.32
N PHE A 179 -11.46 2.41 -5.66
CA PHE A 179 -11.21 3.67 -6.38
C PHE A 179 -10.54 3.37 -7.71
N ASP A 180 -10.83 4.17 -8.71
CA ASP A 180 -10.24 4.03 -10.05
C ASP A 180 -8.89 4.78 -10.14
N SER A 181 -8.58 5.65 -9.15
CA SER A 181 -7.32 6.38 -9.08
C SER A 181 -6.94 6.76 -7.64
N PHE A 182 -5.67 7.08 -7.41
CA PHE A 182 -5.20 7.63 -6.13
C PHE A 182 -5.80 9.01 -5.84
N ALA A 183 -6.13 9.78 -6.87
CA ALA A 183 -6.79 11.07 -6.71
C ALA A 183 -8.19 10.91 -6.09
N GLU A 184 -8.99 9.95 -6.58
CA GLU A 184 -10.30 9.63 -5.99
C GLU A 184 -10.19 9.12 -4.55
N LEU A 185 -9.20 8.24 -4.28
CA LEU A 185 -8.91 7.78 -2.93
C LEU A 185 -8.57 8.96 -2.01
N TYR A 186 -7.72 9.87 -2.46
CA TYR A 186 -7.32 11.02 -1.65
C TYR A 186 -8.49 11.98 -1.39
N ASP A 187 -9.33 12.24 -2.38
CA ASP A 187 -10.55 13.04 -2.21
C ASP A 187 -11.49 12.43 -1.16
N TYR A 188 -11.66 11.10 -1.20
CA TYR A 188 -12.43 10.39 -0.17
C TYR A 188 -11.79 10.53 1.23
N LEU A 189 -10.47 10.33 1.34
CA LEU A 189 -9.75 10.49 2.61
C LEU A 189 -9.84 11.92 3.15
N LEU A 190 -9.74 12.93 2.29
CA LEU A 190 -9.85 14.33 2.67
C LEU A 190 -11.27 14.64 3.17
N ALA A 191 -12.30 14.21 2.44
CA ALA A 191 -13.70 14.39 2.83
C ALA A 191 -14.05 13.66 4.14
N LEU A 192 -13.46 12.50 4.38
CA LEU A 192 -13.58 11.77 5.64
C LEU A 192 -12.85 12.49 6.77
N HIS A 193 -11.66 13.05 6.49
CA HIS A 193 -10.81 13.74 7.45
C HIS A 193 -11.45 15.04 7.95
N ASP A 194 -12.05 15.82 7.07
CA ASP A 194 -12.71 17.09 7.41
C ASP A 194 -14.17 16.92 7.89
N GLY A 195 -14.71 15.70 7.77
CA GLY A 195 -16.07 15.38 8.23
C GLY A 195 -17.16 15.69 7.21
N THR A 196 -16.82 15.99 5.96
CA THR A 196 -17.79 16.21 4.87
C THR A 196 -18.52 14.91 4.49
N VAL A 197 -17.83 13.75 4.65
CA VAL A 197 -18.40 12.43 4.44
C VAL A 197 -18.49 11.68 5.76
N GLU A 198 -19.64 11.09 6.02
CA GLU A 198 -19.82 10.22 7.18
C GLU A 198 -19.17 8.85 6.93
N PRO A 199 -18.37 8.35 7.91
CA PRO A 199 -17.72 7.06 7.79
C PRO A 199 -18.73 5.90 7.91
N ASP A 200 -18.42 4.79 7.28
CA ASP A 200 -19.04 3.51 7.62
C ASP A 200 -18.51 3.06 9.00
N TYR A 201 -19.23 3.39 10.06
CA TYR A 201 -18.86 3.05 11.44
C TYR A 201 -18.76 1.55 11.71
N THR A 202 -19.20 0.68 10.81
CA THR A 202 -18.99 -0.76 10.92
C THR A 202 -17.56 -1.16 10.60
N ARG A 203 -16.82 -0.29 9.89
CA ARG A 203 -15.42 -0.45 9.52
C ARG A 203 -14.52 0.59 10.20
N TRP A 204 -14.93 1.86 10.16
CA TRP A 204 -14.22 2.95 10.85
C TRP A 204 -14.60 2.99 12.35
N VAL A 205 -14.39 1.85 13.03
CA VAL A 205 -14.83 1.65 14.43
C VAL A 205 -14.13 2.53 15.43
N PHE A 206 -12.99 3.09 15.07
CA PHE A 206 -12.20 4.00 15.91
C PHE A 206 -12.63 5.47 15.78
N PHE A 207 -13.58 5.79 14.90
CA PHE A 207 -14.23 7.09 14.93
C PHE A 207 -15.41 7.04 15.88
N ASP A 208 -15.36 7.90 16.89
CA ASP A 208 -16.49 8.04 17.80
C ASP A 208 -17.69 8.60 17.04
N LYS A 209 -18.86 8.00 17.26
CA LYS A 209 -20.12 8.60 16.86
C LYS A 209 -20.38 9.76 17.79
N VAL A 210 -20.10 10.97 17.32
CA VAL A 210 -20.47 12.20 18.02
C VAL A 210 -21.95 12.43 17.88
#